data_69048a257bea5fc9ba78b143cc60af26
#
_entry.id   69048a257bea5fc9ba78b143cc60af26
#
_cell.length_a   1.000
_cell.length_b   1.000
_cell.length_c   1.000
_cell.angle_alpha   90.00
_cell.angle_beta   90.00
_cell.angle_gamma   90.00
#
_symmetry.space_group_name_H-M   'P 1'
#
loop_
_entity.id
_entity.type
_entity.pdbx_description
1 polymer ?
#
loop_
_entity_poly.entity_id
_entity_poly.type
_entity_poly.pdbx_seq_one_letter_code
_entity_poly.pdbx_strand_id
1 'polypeptide(L)'
;MKPYIVSLFGHRDFYGHRQLEERLIPILREMIRKHEFIEIYIGRDGEFDTYAATIIKRVQRDYDDYHAIEFNLVLPYPKKDMDAFETYYDRVNIPISAHPKLAITKRNEWMAEQSDLILCYIERESGGAYKAVQYAKKLEKEIINLAEETKEDEME
;
A
#
# COMPACT_ATOMS: atom_id res chain seq x y z
N MET A 1 -15.41 -14.01 8.23
CA MET A 1 -14.08 -14.34 7.66
C MET A 1 -13.17 -13.13 7.79
N LYS A 2 -11.95 -13.35 8.30
CA LYS A 2 -11.00 -12.27 8.51
C LYS A 2 -10.25 -11.98 7.20
N PRO A 3 -10.22 -10.73 6.71
CA PRO A 3 -9.48 -10.40 5.50
C PRO A 3 -7.97 -10.46 5.73
N TYR A 4 -7.23 -10.72 4.66
CA TYR A 4 -5.78 -10.56 4.64
C TYR A 4 -5.48 -9.12 4.28
N ILE A 5 -4.80 -8.39 5.17
CA ILE A 5 -4.60 -6.94 5.03
C ILE A 5 -3.18 -6.61 4.60
N VAL A 6 -3.06 -5.82 3.54
CA VAL A 6 -1.79 -5.40 2.96
C VAL A 6 -1.74 -3.89 2.88
N SER A 7 -0.70 -3.28 3.42
CA SER A 7 -0.46 -1.84 3.27
C SER A 7 0.73 -1.58 2.36
N LEU A 8 0.65 -0.50 1.56
CA LEU A 8 1.71 -0.08 0.67
C LEU A 8 2.29 1.25 1.11
N PHE A 9 3.63 1.34 1.13
CA PHE A 9 4.36 2.57 1.46
C PHE A 9 5.48 2.82 0.46
N GLY A 10 5.60 4.04 -0.03
CA GLY A 10 6.68 4.44 -0.91
C GLY A 10 6.94 5.94 -0.85
N HIS A 11 8.06 6.36 -1.42
CA HIS A 11 8.49 7.76 -1.39
C HIS A 11 7.63 8.67 -2.25
N ARG A 12 7.54 9.95 -1.87
CA ARG A 12 6.81 10.96 -2.65
C ARG A 12 7.41 11.14 -4.04
N ASP A 13 8.74 11.16 -4.13
CA ASP A 13 9.47 11.19 -5.39
C ASP A 13 9.77 9.76 -5.78
N PHE A 14 9.20 9.32 -6.87
CA PHE A 14 9.25 7.91 -7.23
C PHE A 14 9.58 7.76 -8.72
N TYR A 15 10.61 6.98 -9.01
CA TYR A 15 11.11 6.77 -10.37
C TYR A 15 11.14 5.30 -10.81
N GLY A 16 10.80 4.37 -9.93
CA GLY A 16 10.86 2.94 -10.19
C GLY A 16 9.59 2.34 -10.81
N HIS A 17 8.94 3.05 -11.71
CA HIS A 17 7.64 2.67 -12.29
C HIS A 17 7.64 1.27 -12.89
N ARG A 18 8.60 0.98 -13.75
CA ARG A 18 8.69 -0.30 -14.43
C ARG A 18 8.96 -1.45 -13.48
N GLN A 19 9.91 -1.24 -12.57
CA GLN A 19 10.27 -2.26 -11.58
C GLN A 19 9.11 -2.55 -10.63
N LEU A 20 8.40 -1.51 -10.21
CA LEU A 20 7.23 -1.68 -9.37
C LEU A 20 6.17 -2.52 -10.08
N GLU A 21 5.86 -2.20 -11.33
CA GLU A 21 4.88 -2.94 -12.11
C GLU A 21 5.26 -4.41 -12.24
N GLU A 22 6.53 -4.67 -12.63
CA GLU A 22 7.03 -6.02 -12.83
C GLU A 22 7.01 -6.88 -11.56
N ARG A 23 7.19 -6.26 -10.39
CA ARG A 23 7.28 -6.97 -9.11
C ARG A 23 5.95 -7.01 -8.36
N LEU A 24 5.16 -5.95 -8.42
CA LEU A 24 3.91 -5.86 -7.67
C LEU A 24 2.83 -6.76 -8.25
N ILE A 25 2.68 -6.81 -9.57
CA ILE A 25 1.61 -7.59 -10.21
C ILE A 25 1.68 -9.08 -9.85
N PRO A 26 2.85 -9.75 -9.97
CA PRO A 26 2.92 -11.17 -9.58
C PRO A 26 2.59 -11.41 -8.10
N ILE A 27 2.99 -10.50 -7.22
CA ILE A 27 2.70 -10.62 -5.78
C ILE A 27 1.20 -10.51 -5.53
N LEU A 28 0.53 -9.55 -6.16
CA LEU A 28 -0.92 -9.38 -6.02
C LEU A 28 -1.67 -10.62 -6.52
N ARG A 29 -1.25 -11.16 -7.66
CA ARG A 29 -1.87 -12.38 -8.23
C ARG A 29 -1.69 -13.58 -7.30
N GLU A 30 -0.52 -13.73 -6.71
CA GLU A 30 -0.25 -14.80 -5.76
C GLU A 30 -1.11 -14.67 -4.50
N MET A 31 -1.28 -13.45 -3.99
CA MET A 31 -2.13 -13.21 -2.83
C MET A 31 -3.59 -13.55 -3.12
N ILE A 32 -4.09 -13.21 -4.31
CA ILE A 32 -5.46 -13.53 -4.72
C ILE A 32 -5.67 -15.04 -4.75
N ARG A 33 -4.66 -15.80 -5.16
CA ARG A 33 -4.75 -17.27 -5.17
C ARG A 33 -4.76 -17.89 -3.78
N LYS A 34 -4.06 -17.26 -2.82
CA LYS A 34 -3.88 -17.79 -1.47
C LYS A 34 -4.96 -17.38 -0.48
N HIS A 35 -5.60 -16.24 -0.71
CA HIS A 35 -6.55 -15.66 0.24
C HIS A 35 -7.87 -15.39 -0.44
N GLU A 36 -8.97 -15.71 0.26
CA GLU A 36 -10.31 -15.49 -0.29
C GLU A 36 -10.68 -14.02 -0.37
N PHE A 37 -10.17 -13.22 0.57
CA PHE A 37 -10.50 -11.80 0.62
C PHE A 37 -9.29 -10.98 1.09
N ILE A 38 -8.92 -9.99 0.30
CA ILE A 38 -7.77 -9.13 0.55
C ILE A 38 -8.23 -7.68 0.66
N GLU A 39 -7.78 -7.00 1.71
CA GLU A 39 -7.93 -5.55 1.82
C GLU A 39 -6.57 -4.91 1.58
N ILE A 40 -6.51 -3.95 0.67
CA ILE A 40 -5.30 -3.20 0.37
C ILE A 40 -5.46 -1.77 0.88
N TYR A 41 -4.52 -1.33 1.70
CA TYR A 41 -4.48 0.02 2.24
C TYR A 41 -3.38 0.84 1.58
N ILE A 42 -3.71 2.04 1.12
CA ILE A 42 -2.76 2.95 0.51
C ILE A 42 -3.12 4.39 0.90
N GLY A 43 -2.12 5.25 0.98
CA GLY A 43 -2.32 6.68 1.13
C GLY A 43 -2.41 7.38 -0.22
N ARG A 44 -2.28 8.70 -0.20
CA ARG A 44 -2.25 9.51 -1.42
C ARG A 44 -1.36 10.73 -1.18
N ASP A 45 -0.11 10.47 -0.79
CA ASP A 45 0.82 11.53 -0.40
C ASP A 45 1.86 11.87 -1.46
N GLY A 46 2.02 11.03 -2.50
CA GLY A 46 3.03 11.25 -3.51
C GLY A 46 2.91 10.34 -4.72
N GLU A 47 3.95 10.34 -5.53
CA GLU A 47 3.96 9.64 -6.82
C GLU A 47 3.89 8.12 -6.69
N PHE A 48 4.54 7.55 -5.67
CA PHE A 48 4.44 6.10 -5.45
C PHE A 48 2.99 5.69 -5.24
N ASP A 49 2.29 6.37 -4.34
CA ASP A 49 0.89 6.04 -4.02
C ASP A 49 -0.01 6.13 -5.26
N THR A 50 0.17 7.18 -6.04
CA THR A 50 -0.63 7.39 -7.24
C THR A 50 -0.37 6.30 -8.28
N TYR A 51 0.90 5.96 -8.51
CA TYR A 51 1.25 4.95 -9.50
C TYR A 51 0.87 3.54 -9.04
N ALA A 52 1.14 3.20 -7.80
CA ALA A 52 0.74 1.90 -7.24
C ALA A 52 -0.77 1.70 -7.32
N ALA A 53 -1.54 2.77 -7.08
CA ALA A 53 -3.00 2.72 -7.20
C ALA A 53 -3.44 2.31 -8.62
N THR A 54 -2.79 2.82 -9.66
CA THR A 54 -3.13 2.45 -11.04
C THR A 54 -2.87 0.97 -11.31
N ILE A 55 -1.80 0.42 -10.75
CA ILE A 55 -1.48 -1.01 -10.89
C ILE A 55 -2.54 -1.86 -10.18
N ILE A 56 -2.89 -1.49 -8.95
CA ILE A 56 -3.90 -2.21 -8.17
C ILE A 56 -5.25 -2.20 -8.87
N LYS A 57 -5.67 -1.05 -9.40
CA LYS A 57 -6.93 -0.94 -10.15
C LYS A 57 -6.92 -1.82 -11.38
N ARG A 58 -5.80 -1.90 -12.08
CA ARG A 58 -5.67 -2.76 -13.26
C ARG A 58 -5.80 -4.24 -12.88
N VAL A 59 -5.15 -4.67 -11.81
CA VAL A 59 -5.26 -6.06 -11.33
C VAL A 59 -6.69 -6.37 -10.90
N GLN A 60 -7.33 -5.47 -10.17
CA GLN A 60 -8.73 -5.61 -9.77
C GLN A 60 -9.65 -5.83 -10.98
N ARG A 61 -9.44 -5.04 -12.03
CA ARG A 61 -10.25 -5.12 -13.25
C ARG A 61 -10.00 -6.41 -14.05
N ASP A 62 -8.74 -6.86 -14.10
CA ASP A 62 -8.35 -8.03 -14.88
C ASP A 62 -8.83 -9.34 -14.26
N TYR A 63 -9.11 -9.35 -12.98
CA TYR A 63 -9.72 -10.50 -12.31
C TYR A 63 -11.24 -10.27 -12.25
N ASP A 64 -12.00 -11.16 -12.88
CA ASP A 64 -13.46 -11.08 -12.91
C ASP A 64 -14.10 -11.19 -11.52
N ASP A 65 -13.32 -11.56 -10.53
CA ASP A 65 -13.78 -11.66 -9.16
C ASP A 65 -13.53 -10.37 -8.41
N TYR A 66 -14.43 -9.39 -8.59
CA TYR A 66 -14.37 -8.09 -7.92
C TYR A 66 -14.43 -8.19 -6.40
N HIS A 67 -14.74 -9.37 -5.87
CA HIS A 67 -14.86 -9.58 -4.44
C HIS A 67 -13.55 -10.02 -3.80
N ALA A 68 -12.52 -10.34 -4.59
CA ALA A 68 -11.24 -10.80 -4.06
C ALA A 68 -10.41 -9.68 -3.43
N ILE A 69 -10.53 -8.46 -3.94
CA ILE A 69 -9.75 -7.29 -3.46
C ILE A 69 -10.69 -6.13 -3.13
N GLU A 70 -10.58 -5.61 -1.90
CA GLU A 70 -11.13 -4.31 -1.54
C GLU A 70 -9.98 -3.33 -1.47
N PHE A 71 -10.02 -2.29 -2.31
CA PHE A 71 -8.96 -1.30 -2.41
C PHE A 71 -9.36 -0.04 -1.62
N ASN A 72 -8.65 0.22 -0.54
CA ASN A 72 -9.00 1.23 0.44
C ASN A 72 -7.98 2.36 0.49
N LEU A 73 -8.47 3.59 0.32
CA LEU A 73 -7.69 4.79 0.57
C LEU A 73 -7.76 5.12 2.06
N VAL A 74 -6.61 5.33 2.68
CA VAL A 74 -6.52 5.70 4.09
C VAL A 74 -5.96 7.11 4.18
N LEU A 75 -6.78 8.05 4.62
CA LEU A 75 -6.42 9.46 4.72
C LEU A 75 -6.11 9.87 6.16
N PRO A 76 -5.16 10.79 6.35
CA PRO A 76 -4.84 11.30 7.69
C PRO A 76 -5.89 12.30 8.20
N TYR A 77 -6.62 12.94 7.28
CA TYR A 77 -7.66 13.92 7.56
C TYR A 77 -8.51 14.11 6.29
N PRO A 78 -9.72 14.69 6.41
CA PRO A 78 -10.55 14.93 5.21
C PRO A 78 -9.88 15.88 4.23
N LYS A 79 -10.08 15.62 2.92
CA LYS A 79 -9.57 16.44 1.83
C LYS A 79 -10.72 16.94 0.96
N LYS A 80 -10.43 17.91 0.07
CA LYS A 80 -11.47 18.54 -0.77
C LYS A 80 -12.10 17.60 -1.79
N ASP A 81 -11.35 16.60 -2.26
CA ASP A 81 -11.76 15.74 -3.36
C ASP A 81 -12.39 14.42 -2.92
N MET A 82 -13.08 14.43 -1.76
CA MET A 82 -13.65 13.20 -1.19
C MET A 82 -14.55 12.44 -2.15
N ASP A 83 -15.40 13.13 -2.92
CA ASP A 83 -16.30 12.49 -3.87
C ASP A 83 -15.54 11.74 -4.96
N ALA A 84 -14.46 12.33 -5.48
CA ALA A 84 -13.60 11.69 -6.48
C ALA A 84 -12.92 10.47 -5.90
N PHE A 85 -12.45 10.53 -4.66
CA PHE A 85 -11.81 9.39 -4.00
C PHE A 85 -12.80 8.26 -3.76
N GLU A 86 -14.02 8.57 -3.32
CA GLU A 86 -15.06 7.56 -3.10
C GLU A 86 -15.49 6.86 -4.40
N THR A 87 -15.32 7.53 -5.53
CA THR A 87 -15.58 6.92 -6.85
C THR A 87 -14.44 6.01 -7.30
N TYR A 88 -13.20 6.41 -7.02
CA TYR A 88 -12.01 5.70 -7.49
C TYR A 88 -11.65 4.50 -6.61
N TYR A 89 -11.71 4.67 -5.29
CA TYR A 89 -11.39 3.60 -4.34
C TYR A 89 -12.67 2.92 -3.85
N ASP A 90 -12.56 1.66 -3.45
CA ASP A 90 -13.73 0.93 -2.94
C ASP A 90 -14.21 1.51 -1.60
N ARG A 91 -13.26 2.01 -0.79
CA ARG A 91 -13.57 2.63 0.48
C ARG A 91 -12.56 3.71 0.80
N VAL A 92 -13.01 4.75 1.51
CA VAL A 92 -12.13 5.81 2.02
C VAL A 92 -12.26 5.84 3.54
N ASN A 93 -11.14 5.65 4.23
CA ASN A 93 -11.08 5.60 5.69
C ASN A 93 -10.28 6.78 6.24
N ILE A 94 -10.79 7.38 7.32
CA ILE A 94 -10.07 8.37 8.11
C ILE A 94 -10.05 7.82 9.53
N PRO A 95 -9.14 6.88 9.85
CA PRO A 95 -9.24 6.08 11.06
C PRO A 95 -8.77 6.77 12.34
N ILE A 96 -8.07 7.90 12.20
CA ILE A 96 -7.51 8.59 13.37
C ILE A 96 -7.94 10.05 13.39
N SER A 97 -7.84 10.66 14.57
CA SER A 97 -8.03 12.09 14.75
C SER A 97 -6.81 12.61 15.49
N ALA A 98 -6.01 13.44 14.84
CA ALA A 98 -4.76 13.95 15.40
C ALA A 98 -4.49 15.35 14.88
N HIS A 99 -3.59 16.06 15.58
CA HIS A 99 -3.13 17.35 15.13
C HIS A 99 -2.53 17.20 13.72
N PRO A 100 -2.75 18.15 12.80
CA PRO A 100 -2.26 18.03 11.40
C PRO A 100 -0.78 17.66 11.27
N LYS A 101 0.07 18.14 12.18
CA LYS A 101 1.51 17.82 12.16
C LYS A 101 1.80 16.34 12.45
N LEU A 102 0.90 15.66 13.14
CA LEU A 102 1.06 14.26 13.53
C LEU A 102 0.18 13.31 12.73
N ALA A 103 -0.77 13.84 11.98
CA ALA A 103 -1.81 13.04 11.35
C ALA A 103 -1.28 12.02 10.35
N ILE A 104 -0.32 12.42 9.50
CA ILE A 104 0.25 11.50 8.50
C ILE A 104 1.00 10.36 9.20
N THR A 105 1.82 10.67 10.20
CA THR A 105 2.55 9.66 10.97
C THR A 105 1.59 8.70 11.66
N LYS A 106 0.55 9.22 12.30
CA LYS A 106 -0.44 8.39 13.00
C LYS A 106 -1.24 7.52 12.04
N ARG A 107 -1.60 8.04 10.87
CA ARG A 107 -2.26 7.27 9.83
C ARG A 107 -1.38 6.12 9.36
N ASN A 108 -0.09 6.38 9.11
CA ASN A 108 0.87 5.35 8.71
C ASN A 108 1.04 4.27 9.77
N GLU A 109 1.13 4.66 11.04
CA GLU A 109 1.20 3.72 12.15
C GLU A 109 -0.03 2.82 12.22
N TRP A 110 -1.22 3.43 12.06
CA TRP A 110 -2.47 2.67 12.03
C TRP A 110 -2.47 1.64 10.90
N MET A 111 -2.06 2.05 9.69
CA MET A 111 -1.96 1.13 8.55
C MET A 111 -1.04 -0.05 8.86
N ALA A 112 0.13 0.22 9.43
CA ALA A 112 1.08 -0.83 9.80
C ALA A 112 0.48 -1.78 10.85
N GLU A 113 -0.17 -1.24 11.86
CA GLU A 113 -0.78 -2.03 12.93
C GLU A 113 -1.86 -2.99 12.41
N GLN A 114 -2.65 -2.56 11.43
CA GLN A 114 -3.74 -3.37 10.88
C GLN A 114 -3.25 -4.45 9.91
N SER A 115 -2.03 -4.34 9.41
CA SER A 115 -1.58 -5.14 8.27
C SER A 115 -1.01 -6.51 8.67
N ASP A 116 -1.24 -7.49 7.79
CA ASP A 116 -0.57 -8.79 7.81
C ASP A 116 0.71 -8.74 6.98
N LEU A 117 0.75 -7.88 5.96
CA LEU A 117 1.90 -7.72 5.07
C LEU A 117 2.09 -6.26 4.71
N ILE A 118 3.34 -5.83 4.69
CA ILE A 118 3.74 -4.51 4.21
C ILE A 118 4.49 -4.68 2.89
N LEU A 119 3.97 -4.05 1.84
CA LEU A 119 4.68 -3.93 0.56
C LEU A 119 5.20 -2.51 0.47
N CYS A 120 6.47 -2.34 0.21
CA CYS A 120 7.06 -1.00 0.17
C CYS A 120 8.06 -0.86 -0.97
N TYR A 121 8.41 0.38 -1.30
CA TYR A 121 9.45 0.69 -2.26
C TYR A 121 10.33 1.76 -1.64
N ILE A 122 11.36 1.31 -0.90
CA ILE A 122 12.22 2.16 -0.10
C ILE A 122 13.65 2.10 -0.61
N GLU A 123 14.16 3.24 -1.08
CA GLU A 123 15.51 3.36 -1.62
C GLU A 123 16.41 4.25 -0.75
N ARG A 124 15.84 4.96 0.23
CA ARG A 124 16.59 5.86 1.10
C ARG A 124 16.09 5.80 2.53
N GLU A 125 16.99 6.06 3.47
CA GLU A 125 16.73 5.97 4.91
C GLU A 125 16.16 7.26 5.48
N SER A 126 15.18 7.85 4.81
CA SER A 126 14.53 9.08 5.24
C SER A 126 13.10 9.18 4.71
N GLY A 127 12.31 10.06 5.33
CA GLY A 127 10.95 10.34 4.91
C GLY A 127 9.90 9.51 5.61
N GLY A 128 8.64 9.86 5.36
CA GLY A 128 7.51 9.24 6.04
C GLY A 128 7.33 7.76 5.74
N ALA A 129 7.56 7.36 4.48
CA ALA A 129 7.45 5.95 4.09
C ALA A 129 8.51 5.10 4.79
N TYR A 130 9.75 5.57 4.84
CA TYR A 130 10.81 4.87 5.56
C TYR A 130 10.46 4.70 7.03
N LYS A 131 9.99 5.77 7.68
CA LYS A 131 9.59 5.73 9.09
C LYS A 131 8.45 4.74 9.33
N ALA A 132 7.47 4.70 8.42
CA ALA A 132 6.36 3.75 8.51
C ALA A 132 6.86 2.31 8.47
N VAL A 133 7.80 2.02 7.57
CA VAL A 133 8.38 0.68 7.44
C VAL A 133 9.21 0.33 8.69
N GLN A 134 9.96 1.27 9.25
CA GLN A 134 10.69 1.03 10.50
C GLN A 134 9.74 0.74 11.66
N TYR A 135 8.62 1.42 11.73
CA TYR A 135 7.58 1.13 12.73
C TYR A 135 7.02 -0.29 12.54
N ALA A 136 6.73 -0.67 11.31
CA ALA A 136 6.25 -2.03 11.01
C ALA A 136 7.27 -3.10 11.42
N LYS A 137 8.56 -2.83 11.24
CA LYS A 137 9.62 -3.74 11.69
C LYS A 137 9.61 -3.93 13.21
N LYS A 138 9.37 -2.86 13.96
CA LYS A 138 9.24 -2.95 15.42
C LYS A 138 8.06 -3.82 15.84
N LEU A 139 7.01 -3.83 15.03
CA LEU A 139 5.83 -4.67 15.27
C LEU A 139 6.01 -6.10 14.75
N GLU A 140 7.17 -6.41 14.22
CA GLU A 140 7.49 -7.73 13.65
C GLU A 140 6.57 -8.14 12.50
N LYS A 141 6.13 -7.17 11.71
CA LYS A 141 5.30 -7.44 10.53
C LYS A 141 6.15 -8.01 9.40
N GLU A 142 5.53 -8.82 8.54
CA GLU A 142 6.16 -9.27 7.31
C GLU A 142 6.29 -8.10 6.34
N ILE A 143 7.48 -7.91 5.78
CA ILE A 143 7.78 -6.76 4.92
C ILE A 143 8.50 -7.24 3.67
N ILE A 144 8.01 -6.80 2.51
CA ILE A 144 8.68 -7.04 1.22
C ILE A 144 9.00 -5.67 0.63
N ASN A 145 10.28 -5.37 0.45
CA ASN A 145 10.72 -4.14 -0.21
C ASN A 145 10.93 -4.40 -1.70
N LEU A 146 10.06 -3.84 -2.52
CA LEU A 146 10.04 -4.05 -3.96
C LEU A 146 11.19 -3.33 -4.69
N ALA A 147 11.93 -2.47 -3.97
CA ALA A 147 13.14 -1.83 -4.50
C ALA A 147 14.35 -2.75 -4.43
N GLU A 148 14.33 -3.77 -3.57
CA GLU A 148 15.44 -4.69 -3.39
C GLU A 148 15.37 -5.83 -4.41
N GLU A 149 16.55 -6.26 -4.90
CA GLU A 149 16.62 -7.44 -5.77
C GLU A 149 16.32 -8.69 -4.96
N THR A 150 15.55 -9.59 -5.57
CA THR A 150 15.29 -10.90 -4.97
C THR A 150 16.43 -11.84 -5.32
N LYS A 151 16.51 -12.99 -4.62
CA LYS A 151 17.51 -14.02 -4.94
C LYS A 151 17.36 -14.54 -6.37
N GLU A 152 16.14 -14.51 -6.90
CA GLU A 152 15.86 -14.93 -8.27
C GLU A 152 16.46 -13.94 -9.27
N ASP A 153 16.38 -12.64 -9.00
CA ASP A 153 16.95 -11.58 -9.84
C ASP A 153 18.48 -11.68 -9.85
N GLU A 154 19.09 -12.00 -8.71
CA GLU A 154 20.53 -12.16 -8.59
C GLU A 154 21.08 -13.36 -9.38
N MET A 155 20.25 -14.35 -9.66
CA MET A 155 20.63 -15.56 -10.40
C MET A 155 20.53 -15.40 -11.91
N GLU A 156 19.93 -14.34 -12.38
CA GLU A 156 19.86 -13.98 -13.79
C GLU A 156 21.01 -13.07 -14.19
#